data_86157148a8d2bfa7f02e2a8ee57aec3c
#
_entry.id   86157148a8d2bfa7f02e2a8ee57aec3c
#
_cell.length_a   1.000
_cell.length_b   1.000
_cell.length_c   1.000
_cell.angle_alpha   90.00
_cell.angle_beta   90.00
_cell.angle_gamma   90.00
#
_symmetry.space_group_name_H-M   'P 1'
#
loop_
_entity.id
_entity.type
_entity.pdbx_description
1 polymer ?
#
loop_
_entity_poly.entity_id
_entity_poly.type
_entity_poly.pdbx_seq_one_letter_code
_entity_poly.pdbx_strand_id
1 'polypeptide(L)'
;IADVSSEAAAASLARLVDEARTFEQQGLFEPGSADTIARGLRAAESIEEAVSNADYIVEAVPERIDVKAAALGRISAAARPDAIITSNTSAMPIERLSELVTGPERFLGVHWMNPAPFVPGVEIIPSSMTRPDVIEAAEALIAAVGKSPSRVSDQAGFVANRLQYALFHEAVRMVEEGSATPGEIDQVVSDSFGFRLPFFGPFAMADMAGLDVYVGAYESFHEAYGDRFAPPSLLLDRVADGDLGLKSGGGFTGMDASLLADIVRYRNRAYAALTKLRAELGPVPGRRSSTDAAAADS
;
A
#
# COMPACT_ATOMS: atom_id res chain seq x y z
N ILE A 1 -18.46 15.79 2.54
CA ILE A 1 -17.06 16.13 2.87
C ILE A 1 -17.02 17.44 3.64
N ALA A 2 -16.08 17.58 4.60
CA ALA A 2 -15.77 18.80 5.32
C ALA A 2 -14.30 19.15 5.14
N ASP A 3 -13.96 20.43 5.28
CA ASP A 3 -12.61 20.95 5.20
C ASP A 3 -12.44 22.08 6.24
N VAL A 4 -11.35 22.86 6.15
CA VAL A 4 -11.06 24.00 7.05
C VAL A 4 -12.11 25.10 6.97
N SER A 5 -12.85 25.18 5.86
CA SER A 5 -14.04 26.04 5.69
C SER A 5 -15.03 25.41 4.70
N SER A 6 -16.26 25.91 4.66
CA SER A 6 -17.28 25.47 3.70
C SER A 6 -16.88 25.76 2.25
N GLU A 7 -16.17 26.86 1.99
CA GLU A 7 -15.66 27.21 0.68
C GLU A 7 -14.57 26.20 0.23
N ALA A 8 -13.67 25.81 1.14
CA ALA A 8 -12.66 24.79 0.87
C ALA A 8 -13.29 23.43 0.59
N ALA A 9 -14.32 23.04 1.35
CA ALA A 9 -15.08 21.82 1.13
C ALA A 9 -15.78 21.83 -0.24
N ALA A 10 -16.40 22.95 -0.63
CA ALA A 10 -17.03 23.09 -1.94
C ALA A 10 -16.01 23.05 -3.08
N ALA A 11 -14.86 23.70 -2.92
CA ALA A 11 -13.77 23.64 -3.90
C ALA A 11 -13.20 22.23 -4.05
N SER A 12 -13.04 21.50 -2.95
CA SER A 12 -12.60 20.09 -2.96
C SER A 12 -13.61 19.18 -3.66
N LEU A 13 -14.91 19.39 -3.42
CA LEU A 13 -15.97 18.66 -4.11
C LEU A 13 -15.93 18.92 -5.63
N ALA A 14 -15.83 20.18 -6.04
CA ALA A 14 -15.75 20.54 -7.47
C ALA A 14 -14.54 19.87 -8.14
N ARG A 15 -13.38 19.91 -7.50
CA ARG A 15 -12.15 19.25 -7.99
C ARG A 15 -12.33 17.75 -8.15
N LEU A 16 -12.95 17.05 -7.19
CA LEU A 16 -13.19 15.60 -7.26
C LEU A 16 -14.12 15.23 -8.42
N VAL A 17 -15.16 16.04 -8.66
CA VAL A 17 -16.07 15.83 -9.80
C VAL A 17 -15.37 16.07 -11.14
N ASP A 18 -14.54 17.09 -11.24
CA ASP A 18 -13.78 17.39 -12.46
C ASP A 18 -12.71 16.33 -12.73
N GLU A 19 -12.06 15.80 -11.69
CA GLU A 19 -11.14 14.67 -11.81
C GLU A 19 -11.87 13.41 -12.31
N ALA A 20 -13.04 13.11 -11.75
CA ALA A 20 -13.86 11.98 -12.22
C ALA A 20 -14.30 12.12 -13.67
N ARG A 21 -14.66 13.33 -14.13
CA ARG A 21 -14.94 13.60 -15.56
C ARG A 21 -13.72 13.36 -16.44
N THR A 22 -12.54 13.75 -15.96
CA THR A 22 -11.28 13.50 -16.67
C THR A 22 -11.02 12.01 -16.78
N PHE A 23 -11.22 11.23 -15.72
CA PHE A 23 -11.05 9.78 -15.75
C PHE A 23 -12.07 9.09 -16.67
N GLU A 24 -13.33 9.57 -16.74
CA GLU A 24 -14.30 9.08 -17.73
C GLU A 24 -13.85 9.34 -19.18
N GLN A 25 -13.38 10.57 -19.47
CA GLN A 25 -12.89 10.94 -20.81
C GLN A 25 -11.69 10.10 -21.25
N GLN A 26 -10.88 9.67 -20.29
CA GLN A 26 -9.74 8.79 -20.51
C GLN A 26 -10.12 7.30 -20.55
N GLY A 27 -11.38 6.95 -20.33
CA GLY A 27 -11.85 5.57 -20.26
C GLY A 27 -11.38 4.80 -19.02
N LEU A 28 -10.97 5.52 -17.97
CA LEU A 28 -10.52 4.93 -16.70
C LEU A 28 -11.67 4.70 -15.73
N PHE A 29 -12.74 5.45 -15.86
CA PHE A 29 -14.00 5.27 -15.15
C PHE A 29 -15.09 4.91 -16.14
N GLU A 30 -16.11 4.18 -15.67
CA GLU A 30 -17.29 3.85 -16.45
C GLU A 30 -18.11 5.12 -16.76
N PRO A 31 -18.77 5.20 -17.93
CA PRO A 31 -19.63 6.34 -18.28
C PRO A 31 -20.71 6.58 -17.22
N GLY A 32 -20.84 7.84 -16.77
CA GLY A 32 -21.80 8.27 -15.75
C GLY A 32 -21.26 8.21 -14.31
N SER A 33 -19.99 7.81 -14.11
CA SER A 33 -19.35 7.80 -12.78
C SER A 33 -19.23 9.20 -12.19
N ALA A 34 -18.85 10.20 -12.99
CA ALA A 34 -18.74 11.59 -12.53
C ALA A 34 -20.08 12.16 -12.06
N ASP A 35 -21.16 11.86 -12.79
CA ASP A 35 -22.51 12.26 -12.37
C ASP A 35 -22.96 11.53 -11.11
N THR A 36 -22.58 10.29 -10.95
CA THR A 36 -22.85 9.51 -9.73
C THR A 36 -22.12 10.09 -8.54
N ILE A 37 -20.85 10.45 -8.70
CA ILE A 37 -20.05 11.13 -7.68
C ILE A 37 -20.66 12.50 -7.33
N ALA A 38 -20.99 13.31 -8.34
CA ALA A 38 -21.58 14.63 -8.13
C ALA A 38 -22.93 14.59 -7.38
N ARG A 39 -23.75 13.56 -7.60
CA ARG A 39 -25.00 13.36 -6.86
C ARG A 39 -24.79 12.77 -5.46
N GLY A 40 -23.76 11.92 -5.29
CA GLY A 40 -23.48 11.23 -4.03
C GLY A 40 -22.68 12.03 -3.02
N LEU A 41 -21.91 13.01 -3.47
CA LEU A 41 -21.09 13.85 -2.60
C LEU A 41 -21.76 15.19 -2.27
N ARG A 42 -21.53 15.66 -1.04
CA ARG A 42 -22.00 16.94 -0.56
C ARG A 42 -20.89 17.63 0.24
N ALA A 43 -20.66 18.91 0.01
CA ALA A 43 -19.87 19.75 0.88
C ALA A 43 -20.69 20.11 2.13
N ALA A 44 -20.13 19.94 3.30
CA ALA A 44 -20.75 20.30 4.57
C ALA A 44 -20.23 21.66 5.07
N GLU A 45 -21.04 22.35 5.85
CA GLU A 45 -20.71 23.65 6.47
C GLU A 45 -19.65 23.50 7.57
N SER A 46 -19.59 22.33 8.22
CA SER A 46 -18.67 22.04 9.32
C SER A 46 -18.34 20.54 9.42
N ILE A 47 -17.31 20.21 10.21
CA ILE A 47 -16.99 18.83 10.58
C ILE A 47 -18.18 18.19 11.28
N GLU A 48 -18.80 18.88 12.22
CA GLU A 48 -19.93 18.40 13.03
C GLU A 48 -21.14 18.04 12.14
N GLU A 49 -21.47 18.86 11.16
CA GLU A 49 -22.52 18.54 10.20
C GLU A 49 -22.17 17.30 9.37
N ALA A 50 -20.94 17.23 8.88
CA ALA A 50 -20.49 16.11 8.04
C ALA A 50 -20.57 14.77 8.75
N VAL A 51 -20.29 14.72 10.06
CA VAL A 51 -20.13 13.45 10.80
C VAL A 51 -21.34 13.05 11.65
N SER A 52 -22.28 13.97 11.91
CA SER A 52 -23.40 13.76 12.85
C SER A 52 -24.29 12.56 12.50
N ASN A 53 -24.40 12.21 11.23
CA ASN A 53 -25.22 11.09 10.73
C ASN A 53 -24.40 10.06 9.95
N ALA A 54 -23.06 10.15 9.98
CA ALA A 54 -22.19 9.23 9.26
C ALA A 54 -22.03 7.91 10.01
N ASP A 55 -22.03 6.81 9.27
CA ASP A 55 -21.73 5.47 9.80
C ASP A 55 -20.23 5.17 9.76
N TYR A 56 -19.52 5.78 8.79
CA TYR A 56 -18.09 5.61 8.58
C TYR A 56 -17.44 6.95 8.24
N ILE A 57 -16.39 7.29 8.94
CA ILE A 57 -15.73 8.59 8.87
C ILE A 57 -14.25 8.42 8.56
N VAL A 58 -13.75 9.14 7.58
CA VAL A 58 -12.32 9.12 7.21
C VAL A 58 -11.72 10.49 7.54
N GLU A 59 -10.77 10.53 8.47
CA GLU A 59 -9.92 11.68 8.70
C GLU A 59 -8.72 11.62 7.72
N ALA A 60 -8.53 12.68 6.96
CA ALA A 60 -7.45 12.83 5.99
C ALA A 60 -6.84 14.24 6.02
N VAL A 61 -6.79 14.85 7.20
CA VAL A 61 -6.16 16.18 7.40
C VAL A 61 -4.62 16.06 7.33
N PRO A 62 -3.89 17.20 7.17
CA PRO A 62 -2.43 17.18 7.09
C PRO A 62 -1.76 16.40 8.23
N GLU A 63 -0.62 15.79 7.92
CA GLU A 63 0.16 14.91 8.82
C GLU A 63 0.88 15.71 9.91
N ARG A 64 0.08 16.41 10.73
CA ARG A 64 0.49 17.23 11.88
C ARG A 64 -0.36 16.86 13.07
N ILE A 65 0.28 16.57 14.20
CA ILE A 65 -0.40 16.08 15.42
C ILE A 65 -1.39 17.10 15.98
N ASP A 66 -1.06 18.38 15.96
CA ASP A 66 -1.95 19.45 16.42
C ASP A 66 -3.22 19.57 15.56
N VAL A 67 -3.08 19.41 14.23
CA VAL A 67 -4.20 19.44 13.29
C VAL A 67 -5.07 18.19 13.45
N LYS A 68 -4.46 17.02 13.54
CA LYS A 68 -5.18 15.75 13.75
C LYS A 68 -5.88 15.73 15.11
N ALA A 69 -5.26 16.23 16.17
CA ALA A 69 -5.87 16.34 17.49
C ALA A 69 -7.15 17.20 17.47
N ALA A 70 -7.07 18.37 16.83
CA ALA A 70 -8.22 19.25 16.68
C ALA A 70 -9.35 18.61 15.86
N ALA A 71 -9.02 17.96 14.74
CA ALA A 71 -9.99 17.30 13.86
C ALA A 71 -10.63 16.08 14.54
N LEU A 72 -9.82 15.13 15.05
CA LEU A 72 -10.28 13.89 15.67
C LEU A 72 -11.11 14.15 16.94
N GLY A 73 -10.72 15.14 17.74
CA GLY A 73 -11.50 15.57 18.91
C GLY A 73 -12.90 16.05 18.51
N ARG A 74 -13.01 16.93 17.48
CA ARG A 74 -14.30 17.40 16.96
C ARG A 74 -15.13 16.30 16.33
N ILE A 75 -14.50 15.48 15.48
CA ILE A 75 -15.13 14.32 14.82
C ILE A 75 -15.73 13.39 15.86
N SER A 76 -14.94 12.95 16.82
CA SER A 76 -15.38 11.94 17.80
C SER A 76 -16.43 12.46 18.78
N ALA A 77 -16.43 13.75 19.07
CA ALA A 77 -17.45 14.37 19.91
C ALA A 77 -18.80 14.53 19.20
N ALA A 78 -18.82 14.74 17.88
CA ALA A 78 -20.03 14.98 17.09
C ALA A 78 -20.59 13.73 16.40
N ALA A 79 -19.76 12.72 16.18
CA ALA A 79 -20.16 11.48 15.51
C ALA A 79 -21.06 10.63 16.41
N ARG A 80 -21.95 9.85 15.79
CA ARG A 80 -22.79 8.87 16.47
C ARG A 80 -21.93 7.87 17.27
N PRO A 81 -22.42 7.35 18.40
CA PRO A 81 -21.66 6.41 19.24
C PRO A 81 -21.26 5.11 18.53
N ASP A 82 -22.01 4.70 17.49
CA ASP A 82 -21.82 3.50 16.70
C ASP A 82 -21.04 3.75 15.39
N ALA A 83 -20.71 5.00 15.05
CA ALA A 83 -19.94 5.33 13.86
C ALA A 83 -18.48 4.85 13.99
N ILE A 84 -17.96 4.27 12.91
CA ILE A 84 -16.55 3.94 12.80
C ILE A 84 -15.76 5.19 12.39
N ILE A 85 -14.72 5.49 13.13
CA ILE A 85 -13.82 6.63 12.86
C ILE A 85 -12.47 6.09 12.40
N THR A 86 -11.98 6.58 11.27
CA THR A 86 -10.69 6.15 10.72
C THR A 86 -9.77 7.33 10.44
N SER A 87 -8.46 7.08 10.50
CA SER A 87 -7.45 8.04 10.05
C SER A 87 -6.67 7.46 8.87
N ASN A 88 -6.49 8.28 7.82
CA ASN A 88 -5.65 7.96 6.67
C ASN A 88 -4.20 8.41 6.88
N THR A 89 -3.71 8.43 8.11
CA THR A 89 -2.29 8.73 8.40
C THR A 89 -1.38 7.71 7.72
N SER A 90 -0.22 8.18 7.25
CA SER A 90 0.80 7.33 6.63
C SER A 90 1.99 7.02 7.55
N ALA A 91 2.13 7.77 8.66
CA ALA A 91 3.33 7.70 9.49
C ALA A 91 3.07 7.77 11.00
N MET A 92 1.93 8.34 11.43
CA MET A 92 1.65 8.48 12.86
C MET A 92 1.10 7.20 13.45
N PRO A 93 1.63 6.73 14.60
CA PRO A 93 1.08 5.57 15.30
C PRO A 93 -0.41 5.73 15.61
N ILE A 94 -1.20 4.74 15.27
CA ILE A 94 -2.65 4.73 15.52
C ILE A 94 -2.95 4.70 17.01
N GLU A 95 -2.11 4.00 17.79
CA GLU A 95 -2.19 4.01 19.25
C GLU A 95 -2.17 5.44 19.80
N ARG A 96 -1.23 6.28 19.33
CA ARG A 96 -1.13 7.69 19.73
C ARG A 96 -2.33 8.52 19.28
N LEU A 97 -2.87 8.26 18.08
CA LEU A 97 -4.05 8.98 17.58
C LEU A 97 -5.33 8.54 18.31
N SER A 98 -5.40 7.31 18.79
CA SER A 98 -6.54 6.81 19.57
C SER A 98 -6.74 7.56 20.87
N GLU A 99 -5.67 8.09 21.50
CA GLU A 99 -5.73 8.93 22.70
C GLU A 99 -6.44 10.27 22.47
N LEU A 100 -6.56 10.70 21.20
CA LEU A 100 -7.18 11.96 20.79
C LEU A 100 -8.67 11.81 20.44
N VAL A 101 -9.20 10.59 20.56
CA VAL A 101 -10.56 10.23 20.13
C VAL A 101 -11.43 9.90 21.33
N THR A 102 -12.62 10.48 21.39
CA THR A 102 -13.66 10.05 22.34
C THR A 102 -14.27 8.74 21.83
N GLY A 103 -14.22 7.66 22.63
CA GLY A 103 -14.62 6.31 22.23
C GLY A 103 -13.59 5.65 21.30
N PRO A 104 -12.32 5.49 21.77
CA PRO A 104 -11.24 4.95 20.95
C PRO A 104 -11.46 3.49 20.51
N GLU A 105 -12.40 2.79 21.14
CA GLU A 105 -12.78 1.41 20.76
C GLU A 105 -13.43 1.32 19.38
N ARG A 106 -13.85 2.44 18.79
CA ARG A 106 -14.41 2.56 17.43
C ARG A 106 -13.47 3.25 16.43
N PHE A 107 -12.22 3.45 16.83
CA PHE A 107 -11.19 4.13 16.02
C PHE A 107 -10.11 3.17 15.55
N LEU A 108 -9.65 3.35 14.29
CA LEU A 108 -8.54 2.61 13.69
C LEU A 108 -7.90 3.40 12.55
N GLY A 109 -6.70 2.98 12.15
CA GLY A 109 -6.07 3.43 10.90
C GLY A 109 -6.64 2.69 9.70
N VAL A 110 -6.92 3.42 8.62
CA VAL A 110 -7.22 2.85 7.31
C VAL A 110 -6.41 3.61 6.28
N HIS A 111 -5.28 3.01 5.92
CA HIS A 111 -4.26 3.65 5.08
C HIS A 111 -4.47 3.27 3.62
N TRP A 112 -4.95 4.23 2.85
CA TRP A 112 -5.16 4.11 1.42
C TRP A 112 -3.88 4.41 0.65
N MET A 113 -3.62 3.65 -0.41
CA MET A 113 -2.48 3.88 -1.28
C MET A 113 -2.84 4.85 -2.40
N ASN A 114 -1.97 5.82 -2.67
CA ASN A 114 -2.19 6.78 -3.76
C ASN A 114 -1.66 6.23 -5.10
N PRO A 115 -2.40 6.40 -6.21
CA PRO A 115 -3.75 6.97 -6.34
C PRO A 115 -4.86 5.99 -5.92
N ALA A 116 -5.65 6.39 -4.93
CA ALA A 116 -6.63 5.54 -4.27
C ALA A 116 -7.68 4.89 -5.21
N PRO A 117 -8.16 5.52 -6.29
CA PRO A 117 -9.10 4.88 -7.21
C PRO A 117 -8.53 3.61 -7.85
N PHE A 118 -7.22 3.57 -8.14
CA PHE A 118 -6.60 2.52 -8.95
C PHE A 118 -5.81 1.50 -8.13
N VAL A 119 -5.18 1.91 -7.02
CA VAL A 119 -4.41 0.98 -6.17
C VAL A 119 -5.37 0.14 -5.34
N PRO A 120 -5.30 -1.21 -5.41
CA PRO A 120 -6.25 -2.06 -4.71
C PRO A 120 -5.95 -2.22 -3.21
N GLY A 121 -4.69 -2.14 -2.79
CA GLY A 121 -4.28 -2.40 -1.42
C GLY A 121 -4.70 -1.30 -0.44
N VAL A 122 -5.22 -1.72 0.73
CA VAL A 122 -5.55 -0.83 1.85
C VAL A 122 -5.10 -1.50 3.14
N GLU A 123 -4.27 -0.84 3.95
CA GLU A 123 -3.86 -1.36 5.25
C GLU A 123 -4.90 -0.99 6.32
N ILE A 124 -5.25 -1.96 7.14
CA ILE A 124 -6.14 -1.81 8.30
C ILE A 124 -5.29 -1.92 9.56
N ILE A 125 -5.20 -0.84 10.32
CA ILE A 125 -4.29 -0.72 11.46
C ILE A 125 -5.10 -0.46 12.73
N PRO A 126 -5.48 -1.48 13.51
CA PRO A 126 -6.14 -1.28 14.78
C PRO A 126 -5.17 -0.77 15.85
N SER A 127 -5.69 0.01 16.81
CA SER A 127 -5.01 0.25 18.08
C SER A 127 -5.31 -0.89 19.06
N SER A 128 -4.66 -0.87 20.23
CA SER A 128 -4.95 -1.81 21.32
C SER A 128 -6.39 -1.68 21.85
N MET A 129 -7.02 -0.52 21.65
CA MET A 129 -8.38 -0.22 22.10
C MET A 129 -9.45 -0.60 21.08
N THR A 130 -9.11 -0.79 19.81
CA THR A 130 -10.09 -1.03 18.74
C THR A 130 -10.82 -2.35 18.92
N ARG A 131 -12.16 -2.32 18.95
CA ARG A 131 -12.98 -3.54 19.09
C ARG A 131 -12.87 -4.44 17.85
N PRO A 132 -12.88 -5.78 18.03
CA PRO A 132 -12.82 -6.73 16.92
C PRO A 132 -13.93 -6.55 15.87
N ASP A 133 -15.16 -6.29 16.30
CA ASP A 133 -16.31 -6.07 15.41
C ASP A 133 -16.15 -4.81 14.53
N VAL A 134 -15.49 -3.77 15.05
CA VAL A 134 -15.15 -2.56 14.28
C VAL A 134 -14.12 -2.85 13.21
N ILE A 135 -13.10 -3.66 13.54
CA ILE A 135 -12.07 -4.08 12.58
C ILE A 135 -12.73 -4.88 11.44
N GLU A 136 -13.55 -5.87 11.77
CA GLU A 136 -14.26 -6.71 10.80
C GLU A 136 -15.20 -5.90 9.91
N ALA A 137 -15.93 -4.94 10.49
CA ALA A 137 -16.82 -4.05 9.74
C ALA A 137 -16.03 -3.13 8.77
N ALA A 138 -14.87 -2.59 9.19
CA ALA A 138 -14.01 -1.81 8.33
C ALA A 138 -13.44 -2.65 7.17
N GLU A 139 -12.94 -3.85 7.45
CA GLU A 139 -12.45 -4.78 6.42
C GLU A 139 -13.56 -5.13 5.41
N ALA A 140 -14.76 -5.44 5.89
CA ALA A 140 -15.90 -5.76 5.04
C ALA A 140 -16.30 -4.57 4.14
N LEU A 141 -16.31 -3.35 4.68
CA LEU A 141 -16.60 -2.14 3.90
C LEU A 141 -15.53 -1.92 2.81
N ILE A 142 -14.25 -2.01 3.16
CA ILE A 142 -13.15 -1.85 2.22
C ILE A 142 -13.22 -2.90 1.10
N ALA A 143 -13.53 -4.16 1.44
CA ALA A 143 -13.73 -5.21 0.44
C ALA A 143 -14.97 -4.95 -0.45
N ALA A 144 -16.06 -4.45 0.13
CA ALA A 144 -17.29 -4.15 -0.61
C ALA A 144 -17.13 -3.04 -1.67
N VAL A 145 -16.18 -2.11 -1.46
CA VAL A 145 -15.82 -1.09 -2.46
C VAL A 145 -14.73 -1.56 -3.44
N GLY A 146 -14.48 -2.87 -3.52
CA GLY A 146 -13.58 -3.49 -4.50
C GLY A 146 -12.09 -3.37 -4.16
N LYS A 147 -11.75 -3.07 -2.91
CA LYS A 147 -10.36 -3.00 -2.43
C LYS A 147 -9.94 -4.27 -1.69
N SER A 148 -8.64 -4.42 -1.49
CA SER A 148 -8.03 -5.56 -0.81
C SER A 148 -7.52 -5.12 0.57
N PRO A 149 -8.31 -5.28 1.64
CA PRO A 149 -7.87 -4.94 2.99
C PRO A 149 -6.80 -5.92 3.48
N SER A 150 -5.80 -5.40 4.18
CA SER A 150 -4.77 -6.19 4.85
C SER A 150 -4.60 -5.68 6.26
N ARG A 151 -4.92 -6.51 7.26
CA ARG A 151 -4.73 -6.17 8.67
C ARG A 151 -3.24 -6.23 9.01
N VAL A 152 -2.71 -5.13 9.54
CA VAL A 152 -1.31 -5.01 9.94
C VAL A 152 -1.20 -4.40 11.33
N SER A 153 -0.08 -4.62 12.00
CA SER A 153 0.19 -4.02 13.31
C SER A 153 0.57 -2.56 13.20
N ASP A 154 0.28 -1.79 14.26
CA ASP A 154 0.65 -0.39 14.39
C ASP A 154 2.16 -0.26 14.65
N GLN A 155 2.92 -0.18 13.57
CA GLN A 155 4.37 0.01 13.57
C GLN A 155 4.73 1.18 12.65
N ALA A 156 5.84 1.87 12.94
CA ALA A 156 6.26 3.01 12.13
C ALA A 156 6.38 2.67 10.63
N GLY A 157 5.62 3.38 9.79
CA GLY A 157 5.56 3.16 8.34
C GLY A 157 4.74 1.94 7.91
N PHE A 158 4.04 1.29 8.86
CA PHE A 158 3.23 0.09 8.64
C PHE A 158 4.00 -0.97 7.84
N VAL A 159 3.38 -1.65 6.88
CA VAL A 159 4.09 -2.62 6.03
C VAL A 159 4.49 -1.98 4.70
N ALA A 160 3.57 -1.30 4.03
CA ALA A 160 3.80 -0.76 2.69
C ALA A 160 4.94 0.27 2.67
N ASN A 161 4.86 1.32 3.51
CA ASN A 161 5.89 2.33 3.56
C ASN A 161 7.23 1.77 4.06
N ARG A 162 7.21 0.92 5.09
CA ARG A 162 8.44 0.33 5.63
C ARG A 162 9.22 -0.44 4.55
N LEU A 163 8.54 -1.26 3.74
CA LEU A 163 9.18 -2.02 2.66
C LEU A 163 9.60 -1.12 1.50
N GLN A 164 8.77 -0.15 1.12
CA GLN A 164 9.08 0.80 0.06
C GLN A 164 10.31 1.66 0.41
N TYR A 165 10.39 2.17 1.64
CA TYR A 165 11.53 2.96 2.09
C TYR A 165 12.79 2.10 2.30
N ALA A 166 12.68 0.83 2.68
CA ALA A 166 13.82 -0.08 2.73
C ALA A 166 14.43 -0.29 1.34
N LEU A 167 13.59 -0.52 0.33
CA LEU A 167 14.01 -0.62 -1.07
C LEU A 167 14.69 0.68 -1.55
N PHE A 168 14.05 1.84 -1.29
CA PHE A 168 14.59 3.13 -1.70
C PHE A 168 15.92 3.44 -1.00
N HIS A 169 16.01 3.13 0.30
CA HIS A 169 17.25 3.33 1.07
C HIS A 169 18.42 2.55 0.47
N GLU A 170 18.20 1.28 0.11
CA GLU A 170 19.25 0.47 -0.53
C GLU A 170 19.58 0.99 -1.95
N ALA A 171 18.58 1.39 -2.71
CA ALA A 171 18.78 1.96 -4.04
C ALA A 171 19.66 3.25 -4.00
N VAL A 172 19.41 4.15 -3.04
CA VAL A 172 20.23 5.35 -2.84
C VAL A 172 21.69 4.97 -2.50
N ARG A 173 21.91 3.99 -1.63
CA ARG A 173 23.24 3.49 -1.29
C ARG A 173 24.00 2.96 -2.49
N MET A 174 23.32 2.20 -3.35
CA MET A 174 23.94 1.69 -4.59
C MET A 174 24.42 2.83 -5.49
N VAL A 175 23.69 3.95 -5.55
CA VAL A 175 24.10 5.16 -6.28
C VAL A 175 25.31 5.81 -5.60
N GLU A 176 25.30 5.97 -4.28
CA GLU A 176 26.42 6.54 -3.49
C GLU A 176 27.70 5.69 -3.61
N GLU A 177 27.57 4.38 -3.68
CA GLU A 177 28.66 3.41 -3.88
C GLU A 177 29.14 3.37 -5.35
N GLY A 178 28.45 4.04 -6.28
CA GLY A 178 28.78 4.05 -7.71
C GLY A 178 28.46 2.71 -8.41
N SER A 179 27.63 1.88 -7.81
CA SER A 179 27.28 0.55 -8.35
C SER A 179 26.38 0.63 -9.58
N ALA A 180 25.47 1.62 -9.62
CA ALA A 180 24.58 1.88 -10.75
C ALA A 180 24.01 3.30 -10.69
N THR A 181 23.52 3.80 -11.81
CA THR A 181 22.77 5.05 -11.89
C THR A 181 21.31 4.86 -11.43
N PRO A 182 20.60 5.91 -11.01
CA PRO A 182 19.18 5.82 -10.66
C PRO A 182 18.32 5.22 -11.78
N GLY A 183 18.60 5.56 -13.04
CA GLY A 183 17.86 5.03 -14.20
C GLY A 183 18.06 3.53 -14.41
N GLU A 184 19.29 3.04 -14.22
CA GLU A 184 19.60 1.61 -14.31
C GLU A 184 18.94 0.83 -13.16
N ILE A 185 18.97 1.35 -11.93
CA ILE A 185 18.29 0.74 -10.78
C ILE A 185 16.78 0.63 -11.05
N ASP A 186 16.14 1.72 -11.46
CA ASP A 186 14.72 1.73 -11.80
C ASP A 186 14.39 0.71 -12.89
N GLN A 187 15.23 0.62 -13.92
CA GLN A 187 15.03 -0.37 -14.98
C GLN A 187 15.15 -1.79 -14.45
N VAL A 188 16.22 -2.11 -13.72
CA VAL A 188 16.42 -3.45 -13.15
C VAL A 188 15.27 -3.82 -12.22
N VAL A 189 14.87 -2.93 -11.31
CA VAL A 189 13.75 -3.18 -10.39
C VAL A 189 12.47 -3.45 -11.15
N SER A 190 12.08 -2.57 -12.09
CA SER A 190 10.82 -2.70 -12.82
C SER A 190 10.78 -3.88 -13.79
N ASP A 191 11.93 -4.34 -14.29
CA ASP A 191 12.02 -5.41 -15.30
C ASP A 191 12.38 -6.78 -14.71
N SER A 192 12.70 -6.85 -13.41
CA SER A 192 13.11 -8.09 -12.75
C SER A 192 12.16 -8.47 -11.60
N PHE A 193 12.58 -8.32 -10.35
CA PHE A 193 11.78 -8.75 -9.21
C PHE A 193 10.51 -7.90 -9.04
N GLY A 194 10.54 -6.61 -9.31
CA GLY A 194 9.37 -5.73 -9.28
C GLY A 194 8.30 -6.15 -10.29
N PHE A 195 8.70 -6.68 -11.46
CA PHE A 195 7.78 -7.26 -12.45
C PHE A 195 6.96 -8.43 -11.89
N ARG A 196 7.46 -9.13 -10.89
CA ARG A 196 6.83 -10.31 -10.27
C ARG A 196 5.91 -9.95 -9.10
N LEU A 197 6.19 -8.84 -8.40
CA LEU A 197 5.51 -8.42 -7.18
C LEU A 197 3.98 -8.28 -7.28
N PRO A 198 3.38 -7.87 -8.42
CA PRO A 198 1.92 -7.82 -8.54
C PRO A 198 1.22 -9.17 -8.37
N PHE A 199 1.95 -10.29 -8.52
CA PHE A 199 1.39 -11.65 -8.47
C PHE A 199 1.89 -12.45 -7.27
N PHE A 200 3.13 -12.22 -6.86
CA PHE A 200 3.79 -12.94 -5.78
C PHE A 200 4.55 -11.97 -4.90
N GLY A 201 4.12 -11.83 -3.66
CA GLY A 201 4.86 -11.06 -2.67
C GLY A 201 6.22 -11.68 -2.32
N PRO A 202 7.05 -11.00 -1.51
CA PRO A 202 8.43 -11.43 -1.25
C PRO A 202 8.54 -12.83 -0.65
N PHE A 203 7.63 -13.22 0.24
CA PHE A 203 7.63 -14.55 0.85
C PHE A 203 7.24 -15.63 -0.16
N ALA A 204 6.21 -15.41 -0.97
CA ALA A 204 5.82 -16.35 -2.01
C ALA A 204 6.94 -16.58 -3.04
N MET A 205 7.67 -15.52 -3.40
CA MET A 205 8.83 -15.64 -4.28
C MET A 205 9.96 -16.43 -3.64
N ALA A 206 10.24 -16.23 -2.35
CA ALA A 206 11.27 -16.96 -1.61
C ALA A 206 10.91 -18.47 -1.50
N ASP A 207 9.66 -18.78 -1.15
CA ASP A 207 9.15 -20.14 -1.07
C ASP A 207 9.27 -20.89 -2.41
N MET A 208 8.96 -20.21 -3.51
CA MET A 208 9.07 -20.78 -4.87
C MET A 208 10.51 -20.98 -5.32
N ALA A 209 11.44 -20.12 -4.90
CA ALA A 209 12.85 -20.21 -5.25
C ALA A 209 13.61 -21.24 -4.40
N GLY A 210 13.18 -21.38 -3.15
CA GLY A 210 13.81 -22.21 -2.13
C GLY A 210 14.52 -21.36 -1.08
N LEU A 211 14.17 -21.58 0.20
CA LEU A 211 14.70 -20.80 1.33
C LEU A 211 16.21 -21.04 1.55
N ASP A 212 16.72 -22.23 1.26
CA ASP A 212 18.15 -22.56 1.26
C ASP A 212 18.94 -21.73 0.22
N VAL A 213 18.35 -21.45 -0.94
CA VAL A 213 18.95 -20.57 -1.95
C VAL A 213 19.08 -19.15 -1.42
N TYR A 214 18.06 -18.67 -0.69
CA TYR A 214 18.11 -17.37 -0.04
C TYR A 214 19.18 -17.32 1.07
N VAL A 215 19.34 -18.36 1.89
CA VAL A 215 20.41 -18.44 2.88
C VAL A 215 21.78 -18.31 2.22
N GLY A 216 22.05 -19.08 1.15
CA GLY A 216 23.32 -19.00 0.42
C GLY A 216 23.58 -17.63 -0.20
N ALA A 217 22.53 -16.94 -0.69
CA ALA A 217 22.67 -15.57 -1.17
C ALA A 217 23.01 -14.58 -0.04
N TYR A 218 22.33 -14.70 1.13
CA TYR A 218 22.63 -13.88 2.29
C TYR A 218 24.05 -14.08 2.82
N GLU A 219 24.59 -15.29 2.81
CA GLU A 219 25.99 -15.56 3.19
C GLU A 219 26.96 -14.75 2.31
N SER A 220 26.78 -14.78 0.99
CA SER A 220 27.58 -14.00 0.06
C SER A 220 27.42 -12.48 0.24
N PHE A 221 26.20 -12.02 0.51
CA PHE A 221 25.94 -10.60 0.75
C PHE A 221 26.48 -10.12 2.07
N HIS A 222 26.40 -10.93 3.11
CA HIS A 222 26.97 -10.63 4.42
C HIS A 222 28.50 -10.53 4.36
N GLU A 223 29.17 -11.41 3.60
CA GLU A 223 30.61 -11.31 3.35
C GLU A 223 30.98 -10.00 2.63
N ALA A 224 30.18 -9.59 1.65
CA ALA A 224 30.46 -8.39 0.86
C ALA A 224 30.07 -7.07 1.54
N TYR A 225 28.96 -7.04 2.29
CA TYR A 225 28.32 -5.82 2.80
C TYR A 225 28.17 -5.78 4.33
N GLY A 226 28.66 -6.82 5.03
CA GLY A 226 28.59 -6.92 6.50
C GLY A 226 27.17 -7.10 7.04
N ASP A 227 26.98 -6.68 8.30
CA ASP A 227 25.73 -6.89 9.06
C ASP A 227 24.47 -6.31 8.43
N ARG A 228 24.62 -5.38 7.48
CA ARG A 228 23.51 -4.86 6.68
C ARG A 228 22.72 -5.96 5.96
N PHE A 229 23.41 -7.01 5.53
CA PHE A 229 22.84 -8.18 4.89
C PHE A 229 23.05 -9.47 5.69
N ALA A 230 23.15 -9.39 7.01
CA ALA A 230 23.14 -10.57 7.84
C ALA A 230 21.81 -11.37 7.61
N PRO A 231 21.89 -12.69 7.44
CA PRO A 231 20.69 -13.49 7.22
C PRO A 231 19.74 -13.40 8.41
N PRO A 232 18.42 -13.17 8.17
CA PRO A 232 17.44 -13.14 9.26
C PRO A 232 17.35 -14.46 10.00
N SER A 233 17.35 -14.43 11.35
CA SER A 233 17.30 -15.66 12.17
C SER A 233 16.10 -16.55 11.82
N LEU A 234 14.92 -15.96 11.61
CA LEU A 234 13.71 -16.70 11.22
C LEU A 234 13.89 -17.51 9.91
N LEU A 235 14.69 -17.01 8.96
CA LEU A 235 15.02 -17.73 7.73
C LEU A 235 15.97 -18.90 8.02
N LEU A 236 17.00 -18.66 8.84
CA LEU A 236 17.97 -19.69 9.23
C LEU A 236 17.30 -20.84 9.99
N ASP A 237 16.44 -20.52 10.97
CA ASP A 237 15.71 -21.49 11.78
C ASP A 237 14.85 -22.41 10.87
N ARG A 238 14.09 -21.82 9.92
CA ARG A 238 13.30 -22.62 8.99
C ARG A 238 14.13 -23.59 8.16
N VAL A 239 15.25 -23.13 7.59
CA VAL A 239 16.13 -23.99 6.80
C VAL A 239 16.77 -25.07 7.64
N ALA A 240 17.18 -24.76 8.88
CA ALA A 240 17.71 -25.75 9.84
C ALA A 240 16.68 -26.83 10.20
N ASP A 241 15.39 -26.47 10.28
CA ASP A 241 14.27 -27.40 10.49
C ASP A 241 13.88 -28.21 9.25
N GLY A 242 14.58 -28.00 8.12
CA GLY A 242 14.30 -28.69 6.84
C GLY A 242 13.14 -28.07 6.04
N ASP A 243 12.61 -26.90 6.46
CA ASP A 243 11.63 -26.16 5.71
C ASP A 243 12.35 -25.33 4.61
N LEU A 244 12.33 -25.86 3.41
CA LEU A 244 13.01 -25.26 2.25
C LEU A 244 12.04 -24.53 1.30
N GLY A 245 10.84 -24.22 1.77
CA GLY A 245 9.78 -23.62 0.96
C GLY A 245 8.95 -24.64 0.20
N LEU A 246 8.43 -24.25 -0.95
CA LEU A 246 7.50 -25.07 -1.74
C LEU A 246 8.06 -26.48 -2.07
N LYS A 247 9.35 -26.61 -2.30
CA LYS A 247 10.00 -27.90 -2.62
C LYS A 247 10.01 -28.91 -1.47
N SER A 248 9.88 -28.46 -0.22
CA SER A 248 9.73 -29.32 0.97
C SER A 248 8.28 -29.46 1.43
N GLY A 249 7.33 -28.82 0.74
CA GLY A 249 5.92 -28.80 1.12
C GLY A 249 5.58 -27.82 2.24
N GLY A 250 6.45 -26.85 2.51
CA GLY A 250 6.31 -25.83 3.54
C GLY A 250 6.53 -24.41 3.03
N GLY A 251 7.22 -23.60 3.83
CA GLY A 251 7.56 -22.23 3.56
C GLY A 251 6.79 -21.23 4.41
N PHE A 252 7.05 -19.96 4.18
CA PHE A 252 6.40 -18.86 4.90
C PHE A 252 4.91 -18.73 4.58
N THR A 253 4.54 -19.02 3.33
CA THR A 253 3.15 -18.82 2.85
C THR A 253 2.29 -20.06 2.98
N GLY A 254 2.88 -21.22 3.25
CA GLY A 254 2.16 -22.48 3.32
C GLY A 254 1.50 -22.90 1.99
N MET A 255 2.08 -22.46 0.86
CA MET A 255 1.57 -22.87 -0.46
C MET A 255 1.60 -24.39 -0.59
N ASP A 256 0.50 -24.98 -1.09
CA ASP A 256 0.38 -26.42 -1.29
C ASP A 256 1.29 -26.89 -2.44
N ALA A 257 2.30 -27.70 -2.11
CA ALA A 257 3.23 -28.27 -3.09
C ALA A 257 2.55 -29.17 -4.12
N SER A 258 1.39 -29.76 -3.81
CA SER A 258 0.61 -30.53 -4.76
C SER A 258 0.10 -29.71 -5.94
N LEU A 259 -0.04 -28.38 -5.75
CA LEU A 259 -0.46 -27.42 -6.76
C LEU A 259 0.70 -26.77 -7.55
N LEU A 260 1.92 -27.28 -7.41
CA LEU A 260 3.10 -26.70 -8.07
C LEU A 260 2.91 -26.49 -9.58
N ALA A 261 2.34 -27.46 -10.28
CA ALA A 261 2.09 -27.35 -11.72
C ALA A 261 1.09 -26.21 -12.06
N ASP A 262 0.10 -26.01 -11.22
CA ASP A 262 -0.91 -24.94 -11.37
C ASP A 262 -0.32 -23.58 -11.02
N ILE A 263 0.48 -23.48 -9.97
CA ILE A 263 1.21 -22.27 -9.57
C ILE A 263 2.14 -21.82 -10.71
N VAL A 264 2.91 -22.74 -11.28
CA VAL A 264 3.80 -22.46 -12.42
C VAL A 264 3.01 -22.00 -13.65
N ARG A 265 1.88 -22.65 -13.94
CA ARG A 265 1.00 -22.28 -15.06
C ARG A 265 0.41 -20.89 -14.84
N TYR A 266 -0.08 -20.60 -13.65
CA TYR A 266 -0.57 -19.27 -13.27
C TYR A 266 0.51 -18.20 -13.45
N ARG A 267 1.70 -18.43 -12.88
CA ARG A 267 2.85 -17.53 -12.98
C ARG A 267 3.18 -17.18 -14.43
N ASN A 268 3.32 -18.23 -15.28
CA ASN A 268 3.70 -18.02 -16.68
C ASN A 268 2.63 -17.24 -17.46
N ARG A 269 1.35 -17.48 -17.19
CA ARG A 269 0.24 -16.73 -17.79
C ARG A 269 0.22 -15.27 -17.30
N ALA A 270 0.41 -15.05 -16.01
CA ALA A 270 0.43 -13.73 -15.40
C ALA A 270 1.57 -12.87 -15.97
N TYR A 271 2.76 -13.43 -16.06
CA TYR A 271 3.91 -12.71 -16.62
C TYR A 271 3.74 -12.42 -18.11
N ALA A 272 3.23 -13.37 -18.88
CA ALA A 272 2.93 -13.14 -20.30
C ALA A 272 1.86 -12.06 -20.51
N ALA A 273 0.83 -12.02 -19.66
CA ALA A 273 -0.21 -10.98 -19.70
C ALA A 273 0.36 -9.60 -19.35
N LEU A 274 1.19 -9.49 -18.30
CA LEU A 274 1.83 -8.23 -17.92
C LEU A 274 2.80 -7.73 -19.00
N THR A 275 3.54 -8.63 -19.65
CA THR A 275 4.41 -8.27 -20.79
C THR A 275 3.61 -7.65 -21.93
N LYS A 276 2.44 -8.22 -22.26
CA LYS A 276 1.54 -7.66 -23.29
C LYS A 276 1.01 -6.29 -22.88
N LEU A 277 0.50 -6.16 -21.65
CA LEU A 277 -0.01 -4.89 -21.13
C LEU A 277 1.07 -3.79 -21.19
N ARG A 278 2.30 -4.08 -20.80
CA ARG A 278 3.41 -3.11 -20.87
C ARG A 278 3.73 -2.71 -22.31
N ALA A 279 3.67 -3.66 -23.25
CA ALA A 279 3.88 -3.36 -24.67
C ALA A 279 2.75 -2.49 -25.25
N GLU A 280 1.49 -2.71 -24.85
CA GLU A 280 0.33 -1.90 -25.24
C GLU A 280 0.41 -0.47 -24.67
N LEU A 281 0.82 -0.30 -23.43
CA LEU A 281 0.97 1.01 -22.79
C LEU A 281 2.17 1.80 -23.31
N GLY A 282 3.18 1.11 -23.83
CA GLY A 282 4.43 1.73 -24.26
C GLY A 282 5.32 2.19 -23.09
N PRO A 283 6.41 2.91 -23.39
CA PRO A 283 7.33 3.40 -22.38
C PRO A 283 6.70 4.52 -21.54
N VAL A 284 7.14 4.62 -20.28
CA VAL A 284 6.75 5.73 -19.39
C VAL A 284 7.20 7.07 -20.03
N PRO A 285 6.29 8.04 -20.21
CA PRO A 285 6.65 9.34 -20.78
C PRO A 285 7.77 10.02 -19.99
N GLY A 286 8.78 10.55 -20.70
CA GLY A 286 9.92 11.25 -20.10
C GLY A 286 11.02 10.35 -19.53
N ARG A 287 10.85 9.05 -19.52
CA ARG A 287 11.92 8.10 -19.18
C ARG A 287 12.86 7.97 -20.39
N ARG A 288 14.11 8.47 -20.27
CA ARG A 288 15.14 8.24 -21.30
C ARG A 288 15.47 6.73 -21.32
N SER A 289 15.56 6.15 -22.50
CA SER A 289 16.10 4.80 -22.64
C SER A 289 17.60 4.81 -22.33
N SER A 290 18.15 3.69 -21.85
CA SER A 290 19.59 3.56 -21.62
C SER A 290 20.41 3.80 -22.90
N THR A 291 19.82 3.62 -24.07
CA THR A 291 20.42 3.92 -25.38
C THR A 291 20.48 5.44 -25.68
N ASP A 292 19.55 6.23 -25.15
CA ASP A 292 19.53 7.68 -25.37
C ASP A 292 20.53 8.42 -24.46
N ALA A 293 20.85 7.85 -23.30
CA ALA A 293 21.85 8.41 -22.38
C ALA A 293 23.28 8.28 -22.94
N ALA A 294 23.60 7.16 -23.56
CA ALA A 294 24.91 6.93 -24.19
C ALA A 294 25.18 7.81 -25.42
N ALA A 295 24.13 8.31 -26.09
CA ALA A 295 24.22 9.19 -27.25
C ALA A 295 24.40 10.68 -26.87
N ALA A 296 24.12 11.07 -25.64
CA ALA A 296 24.23 12.45 -25.15
C ALA A 296 25.60 12.77 -24.53
N ASP A 297 26.38 11.74 -24.16
CA ASP A 297 27.75 11.86 -23.60
C ASP A 297 28.86 11.58 -24.64
N SER A 298 28.50 11.36 -25.89
CA SER A 298 29.42 11.24 -27.05
C SER A 298 29.39 12.48 -27.92
#